data_e76b10cfdd95a0f88208020d58e8523c
#
_entry.id   e76b10cfdd95a0f88208020d58e8523c
#
_cell.length_a   1.000
_cell.length_b   1.000
_cell.length_c   1.000
_cell.angle_alpha   90.00
_cell.angle_beta   90.00
_cell.angle_gamma   90.00
#
_symmetry.space_group_name_H-M   'P 1'
#
loop_
_entity.id
_entity.type
_entity.pdbx_description
1 polymer ?
#
loop_
_entity_poly.entity_id
_entity_poly.type
_entity_poly.pdbx_seq_one_letter_code
_entity_poly.pdbx_strand_id
1 'polypeptide(L)'
;TVGEHAKEVEPPLLALLVESKRGYQNLCRLLTLSHADREKGTSALRLDWLERYSEGLVAVLPAPRRPGDESTPPPALLQTVREVFGARGYLAAHRHRDGFDRQRIEAVEAWSREYGLQVVASSRPLFHAQERKPLADVLYCIRRGTTLERAGTALSPNAEAALGSEAEMLRRFADHPEWVERAGEVGEGLSFSLSELKDQFPCTLEPGESADDKLRRLTEQGLLEHFTA
;
A
#
# COMPACT_ATOMS: atom_id res chain seq x y z
N THR A 1 0.66 35.83 -14.69
CA THR A 1 0.32 34.53 -15.26
C THR A 1 0.36 33.52 -14.12
N VAL A 2 -0.82 33.25 -13.53
CA VAL A 2 -1.01 32.21 -12.52
C VAL A 2 -0.91 30.90 -13.28
N GLY A 3 0.17 30.12 -13.05
CA GLY A 3 0.29 28.80 -13.63
C GLY A 3 -0.89 27.95 -13.21
N GLU A 4 -1.62 27.41 -14.16
CA GLU A 4 -2.55 26.30 -13.96
C GLU A 4 -1.74 25.15 -13.37
N HIS A 5 -1.85 24.96 -12.06
CA HIS A 5 -1.37 23.72 -11.46
C HIS A 5 -2.25 22.60 -12.02
N ALA A 6 -1.68 21.82 -12.93
CA ALA A 6 -2.30 20.61 -13.40
C ALA A 6 -2.78 19.83 -12.17
N LYS A 7 -4.07 19.46 -12.13
CA LYS A 7 -4.60 18.54 -11.11
C LYS A 7 -3.77 17.28 -11.22
N GLU A 8 -2.90 17.05 -10.24
CA GLU A 8 -2.18 15.78 -10.18
C GLU A 8 -3.22 14.70 -9.91
N VAL A 9 -3.40 13.86 -10.91
CA VAL A 9 -4.31 12.74 -10.89
C VAL A 9 -3.81 11.75 -9.86
N GLU A 10 -4.62 11.42 -8.86
CA GLU A 10 -4.32 10.28 -7.99
C GLU A 10 -4.62 8.99 -8.75
N PRO A 11 -3.60 8.18 -9.09
CA PRO A 11 -3.84 6.93 -9.79
C PRO A 11 -4.65 5.95 -8.92
N PRO A 12 -5.27 4.94 -9.50
CA PRO A 12 -5.90 3.86 -8.75
C PRO A 12 -4.90 3.25 -7.77
N LEU A 13 -5.33 3.06 -6.53
CA LEU A 13 -4.51 2.50 -5.46
C LEU A 13 -4.77 1.00 -5.35
N LEU A 14 -3.70 0.21 -5.27
CA LEU A 14 -3.73 -1.19 -4.87
C LEU A 14 -2.87 -1.35 -3.61
N ALA A 15 -3.48 -1.71 -2.49
CA ALA A 15 -2.76 -2.07 -1.29
C ALA A 15 -2.44 -3.57 -1.32
N LEU A 16 -1.18 -3.92 -1.07
CA LEU A 16 -0.72 -5.31 -0.94
C LEU A 16 -0.29 -5.54 0.51
N LEU A 17 -0.93 -6.48 1.18
CA LEU A 17 -0.64 -6.86 2.56
C LEU A 17 0.17 -8.17 2.54
N VAL A 18 1.16 -8.26 3.42
CA VAL A 18 2.07 -9.41 3.48
C VAL A 18 1.55 -10.45 4.47
N GLU A 19 1.23 -11.62 3.98
CA GLU A 19 0.74 -12.76 4.77
C GLU A 19 1.88 -13.68 5.25
N SER A 20 2.97 -13.75 4.47
CA SER A 20 4.08 -14.67 4.72
C SER A 20 5.42 -14.09 4.29
N LYS A 21 6.53 -14.73 4.73
CA LYS A 21 7.89 -14.39 4.27
C LYS A 21 8.00 -14.43 2.73
N ARG A 22 7.33 -15.37 2.08
CA ARG A 22 7.29 -15.44 0.60
C ARG A 22 6.60 -14.23 0.01
N GLY A 23 5.48 -13.80 0.62
CA GLY A 23 4.78 -12.57 0.24
C GLY A 23 5.66 -11.34 0.39
N TYR A 24 6.45 -11.23 1.46
CA TYR A 24 7.40 -10.14 1.62
C TYR A 24 8.45 -10.10 0.51
N GLN A 25 9.03 -11.25 0.16
CA GLN A 25 9.97 -11.35 -0.97
C GLN A 25 9.32 -10.93 -2.29
N ASN A 26 8.09 -11.35 -2.54
CA ASN A 26 7.33 -10.99 -3.73
C ASN A 26 7.00 -9.49 -3.75
N LEU A 27 6.59 -8.91 -2.62
CA LEU A 27 6.36 -7.46 -2.51
C LEU A 27 7.63 -6.67 -2.81
N CYS A 28 8.78 -7.05 -2.24
CA CYS A 28 10.06 -6.42 -2.54
C CYS A 28 10.40 -6.51 -4.04
N ARG A 29 10.11 -7.65 -4.68
CA ARG A 29 10.33 -7.82 -6.13
C ARG A 29 9.42 -6.90 -6.94
N LEU A 30 8.13 -6.83 -6.60
CA LEU A 30 7.17 -5.93 -7.26
C LEU A 30 7.60 -4.46 -7.13
N LEU A 31 8.01 -4.03 -5.95
CA LEU A 31 8.51 -2.68 -5.71
C LEU A 31 9.77 -2.40 -6.53
N THR A 32 10.74 -3.32 -6.55
CA THR A 32 11.95 -3.18 -7.36
C THR A 32 11.63 -3.03 -8.85
N LEU A 33 10.75 -3.90 -9.38
CA LEU A 33 10.34 -3.84 -10.78
C LEU A 33 9.56 -2.56 -11.11
N SER A 34 8.71 -2.09 -10.19
CA SER A 34 7.91 -0.87 -10.40
C SER A 34 8.75 0.41 -10.48
N HIS A 35 9.94 0.41 -9.88
CA HIS A 35 10.88 1.53 -9.90
C HIS A 35 12.03 1.36 -10.90
N ALA A 36 12.24 0.14 -11.42
CA ALA A 36 13.30 -0.11 -12.39
C ALA A 36 13.05 0.72 -13.67
N ASP A 37 14.12 1.31 -14.21
CA ASP A 37 14.11 2.12 -15.43
C ASP A 37 13.13 3.32 -15.38
N ARG A 38 12.89 3.87 -14.18
CA ARG A 38 12.02 5.03 -13.96
C ARG A 38 12.78 6.20 -13.35
N GLU A 39 12.31 7.40 -13.62
CA GLU A 39 12.82 8.60 -12.96
C GLU A 39 12.57 8.52 -11.44
N LYS A 40 13.49 9.08 -10.67
CA LYS A 40 13.38 9.12 -9.21
C LYS A 40 12.05 9.74 -8.78
N GLY A 41 11.30 9.02 -7.96
CA GLY A 41 10.00 9.46 -7.44
C GLY A 41 8.81 9.02 -8.29
N THR A 42 9.04 8.31 -9.40
CA THR A 42 7.98 7.69 -10.20
C THR A 42 8.01 6.17 -10.08
N SER A 43 6.85 5.55 -10.25
CA SER A 43 6.71 4.10 -10.28
C SER A 43 5.56 3.69 -11.21
N ALA A 44 5.63 2.50 -11.77
CA ALA A 44 4.52 1.94 -12.53
C ALA A 44 4.46 0.42 -12.30
N LEU A 45 3.30 -0.06 -11.90
CA LEU A 45 3.01 -1.47 -11.73
C LEU A 45 2.39 -2.03 -13.01
N ARG A 46 2.90 -3.15 -13.50
CA ARG A 46 2.28 -3.90 -14.59
C ARG A 46 1.42 -5.03 -14.00
N LEU A 47 0.24 -5.25 -14.56
CA LEU A 47 -0.69 -6.26 -14.05
C LEU A 47 -0.14 -7.69 -14.18
N ASP A 48 0.62 -7.99 -15.27
CA ASP A 48 1.26 -9.30 -15.48
C ASP A 48 2.32 -9.66 -14.41
N TRP A 49 2.86 -8.67 -13.71
CA TRP A 49 3.75 -8.94 -12.58
C TRP A 49 3.00 -9.46 -11.35
N LEU A 50 1.74 -9.06 -11.18
CA LEU A 50 0.92 -9.58 -10.09
C LEU A 50 0.69 -11.08 -10.23
N GLU A 51 0.50 -11.60 -11.45
CA GLU A 51 0.38 -13.05 -11.71
C GLU A 51 1.59 -13.84 -11.21
N ARG A 52 2.79 -13.26 -11.37
CA ARG A 52 4.06 -13.92 -10.99
C ARG A 52 4.41 -13.80 -9.52
N TYR A 53 3.97 -12.73 -8.87
CA TYR A 53 4.45 -12.32 -7.55
C TYR A 53 3.31 -12.11 -6.54
N SER A 54 2.16 -12.78 -6.70
CA SER A 54 1.01 -12.67 -5.79
C SER A 54 1.04 -13.64 -4.60
N GLU A 55 1.87 -14.68 -4.65
CA GLU A 55 1.93 -15.70 -3.59
C GLU A 55 2.31 -15.06 -2.24
N GLY A 56 1.53 -15.37 -1.18
CA GLY A 56 1.72 -14.83 0.18
C GLY A 56 1.39 -13.34 0.32
N LEU A 57 0.64 -12.79 -0.65
CA LEU A 57 0.10 -11.44 -0.61
C LEU A 57 -1.43 -11.46 -0.61
N VAL A 58 -2.01 -10.50 0.10
CA VAL A 58 -3.43 -10.15 0.05
C VAL A 58 -3.56 -8.82 -0.67
N ALA A 59 -4.48 -8.73 -1.63
CA ALA A 59 -4.74 -7.53 -2.41
C ALA A 59 -6.00 -6.83 -1.91
N VAL A 60 -5.91 -5.53 -1.66
CA VAL A 60 -7.04 -4.71 -1.23
C VAL A 60 -7.14 -3.49 -2.16
N LEU A 61 -8.29 -3.35 -2.82
CA LEU A 61 -8.63 -2.21 -3.67
C LEU A 61 -9.52 -1.24 -2.88
N PRO A 62 -8.99 -0.11 -2.42
CA PRO A 62 -9.81 0.90 -1.75
C PRO A 62 -10.79 1.55 -2.73
N ALA A 63 -12.00 1.83 -2.28
CA ALA A 63 -12.92 2.68 -3.01
C ALA A 63 -12.27 4.04 -3.32
N PRO A 64 -12.55 4.68 -4.46
CA PRO A 64 -12.04 6.01 -4.76
C PRO A 64 -12.57 7.04 -3.75
N ARG A 65 -11.85 8.14 -3.58
CA ARG A 65 -12.34 9.22 -2.71
C ARG A 65 -13.65 9.80 -3.22
N ARG A 66 -13.71 10.01 -4.53
CA ARG A 66 -14.93 10.43 -5.24
C ARG A 66 -15.22 9.42 -6.34
N PRO A 67 -16.37 8.78 -6.35
CA PRO A 67 -16.74 7.88 -7.43
C PRO A 67 -16.67 8.56 -8.79
N GLY A 68 -16.08 7.89 -9.77
CA GLY A 68 -15.92 8.42 -11.11
C GLY A 68 -14.72 9.37 -11.31
N ASP A 69 -13.90 9.60 -10.28
CA ASP A 69 -12.61 10.27 -10.47
C ASP A 69 -11.55 9.29 -11.00
N GLU A 70 -10.37 9.81 -11.31
CA GLU A 70 -9.28 9.06 -11.92
C GLU A 70 -8.65 8.03 -10.97
N SER A 71 -8.97 8.06 -9.66
CA SER A 71 -8.60 7.02 -8.69
C SER A 71 -9.53 5.81 -8.72
N THR A 72 -10.59 5.84 -9.55
CA THR A 72 -11.50 4.71 -9.75
C THR A 72 -10.75 3.53 -10.36
N PRO A 73 -10.76 2.33 -9.74
CA PRO A 73 -10.09 1.17 -10.30
C PRO A 73 -10.61 0.85 -11.71
N PRO A 74 -9.73 0.71 -12.72
CA PRO A 74 -10.18 0.31 -14.03
C PRO A 74 -10.65 -1.16 -14.02
N PRO A 75 -11.59 -1.55 -14.89
CA PRO A 75 -12.10 -2.92 -15.01
C PRO A 75 -11.01 -3.98 -15.08
N ALA A 76 -9.93 -3.73 -15.82
CA ALA A 76 -8.80 -4.64 -15.94
C ALA A 76 -8.11 -4.91 -14.58
N LEU A 77 -8.00 -3.92 -13.70
CA LEU A 77 -7.42 -4.11 -12.37
C LEU A 77 -8.35 -4.94 -11.48
N LEU A 78 -9.65 -4.67 -11.49
CA LEU A 78 -10.66 -5.44 -10.75
C LEU A 78 -10.64 -6.91 -11.17
N GLN A 79 -10.63 -7.15 -12.48
CA GLN A 79 -10.54 -8.48 -13.07
C GLN A 79 -9.23 -9.19 -12.66
N THR A 80 -8.09 -8.51 -12.77
CA THR A 80 -6.78 -9.07 -12.38
C THR A 80 -6.76 -9.44 -10.90
N VAL A 81 -7.28 -8.57 -10.02
CA VAL A 81 -7.33 -8.88 -8.58
C VAL A 81 -8.20 -10.11 -8.33
N ARG A 82 -9.34 -10.25 -9.02
CA ARG A 82 -10.19 -11.44 -8.90
C ARG A 82 -9.48 -12.71 -9.37
N GLU A 83 -8.86 -12.68 -10.54
CA GLU A 83 -8.22 -13.85 -11.15
C GLU A 83 -6.96 -14.29 -10.41
N VAL A 84 -6.12 -13.33 -10.03
CA VAL A 84 -4.80 -13.60 -9.45
C VAL A 84 -4.87 -13.88 -7.94
N PHE A 85 -5.68 -13.13 -7.21
CA PHE A 85 -5.74 -13.25 -5.75
C PHE A 85 -6.91 -14.12 -5.27
N GLY A 86 -7.97 -14.29 -6.06
CA GLY A 86 -9.11 -15.13 -5.70
C GLY A 86 -9.72 -14.71 -4.36
N ALA A 87 -9.71 -15.62 -3.37
CA ALA A 87 -10.21 -15.36 -2.02
C ALA A 87 -9.36 -14.36 -1.21
N ARG A 88 -8.14 -14.05 -1.65
CA ARG A 88 -7.23 -13.07 -1.04
C ARG A 88 -7.34 -11.68 -1.69
N GLY A 89 -8.32 -11.47 -2.58
CA GLY A 89 -8.60 -10.20 -3.23
C GLY A 89 -9.84 -9.54 -2.62
N TYR A 90 -9.72 -8.30 -2.18
CA TYR A 90 -10.78 -7.57 -1.49
C TYR A 90 -11.00 -6.18 -2.07
N LEU A 91 -12.22 -5.68 -1.94
CA LEU A 91 -12.58 -4.28 -2.08
C LEU A 91 -12.64 -3.66 -0.67
N ALA A 92 -12.09 -2.46 -0.48
CA ALA A 92 -12.22 -1.77 0.81
C ALA A 92 -13.19 -0.60 0.70
N ALA A 93 -14.28 -0.70 1.44
CA ALA A 93 -15.27 0.37 1.61
C ALA A 93 -14.84 1.32 2.74
N HIS A 94 -15.05 2.63 2.56
CA HIS A 94 -14.83 3.62 3.60
C HIS A 94 -15.94 4.67 3.63
N ARG A 95 -16.18 5.24 4.81
CA ARG A 95 -17.15 6.30 5.07
C ARG A 95 -16.47 7.44 5.77
N HIS A 96 -16.44 8.62 5.14
CA HIS A 96 -15.79 9.82 5.66
C HIS A 96 -16.77 10.97 5.91
N ARG A 97 -18.09 10.75 5.78
CA ARG A 97 -19.13 11.79 5.96
C ARG A 97 -18.86 13.06 5.14
N ASP A 98 -18.35 12.87 3.93
CA ASP A 98 -17.93 13.93 3.01
C ASP A 98 -18.94 14.16 1.87
N GLY A 99 -20.13 13.55 1.98
CA GLY A 99 -21.21 13.64 1.00
C GLY A 99 -21.16 12.56 -0.10
N PHE A 100 -20.08 11.77 -0.18
CA PHE A 100 -19.92 10.73 -1.21
C PHE A 100 -20.07 9.31 -0.67
N ASP A 101 -20.35 9.12 0.62
CA ASP A 101 -20.40 7.80 1.26
C ASP A 101 -21.36 6.84 0.57
N ARG A 102 -22.59 7.29 0.27
CA ARG A 102 -23.58 6.45 -0.40
C ARG A 102 -23.08 5.99 -1.78
N GLN A 103 -22.58 6.91 -2.60
CA GLN A 103 -22.08 6.58 -3.93
C GLN A 103 -20.90 5.62 -3.89
N ARG A 104 -20.00 5.76 -2.89
CA ARG A 104 -18.89 4.83 -2.68
C ARG A 104 -19.36 3.43 -2.33
N ILE A 105 -20.32 3.31 -1.41
CA ILE A 105 -20.88 2.01 -1.02
C ILE A 105 -21.57 1.35 -2.22
N GLU A 106 -22.45 2.08 -2.92
CA GLU A 106 -23.14 1.58 -4.13
C GLU A 106 -22.13 1.10 -5.19
N ALA A 107 -21.02 1.83 -5.41
CA ALA A 107 -19.97 1.43 -6.36
C ALA A 107 -19.25 0.14 -5.91
N VAL A 108 -18.86 0.05 -4.64
CA VAL A 108 -18.18 -1.13 -4.09
C VAL A 108 -19.10 -2.36 -4.14
N GLU A 109 -20.39 -2.22 -3.81
CA GLU A 109 -21.38 -3.31 -3.93
C GLU A 109 -21.60 -3.75 -5.38
N ALA A 110 -21.61 -2.79 -6.32
CA ALA A 110 -21.70 -3.11 -7.75
C ALA A 110 -20.49 -3.92 -8.22
N TRP A 111 -19.28 -3.48 -7.88
CA TRP A 111 -18.05 -4.21 -8.21
C TRP A 111 -17.98 -5.58 -7.52
N SER A 112 -18.41 -5.66 -6.25
CA SER A 112 -18.47 -6.94 -5.53
C SER A 112 -19.36 -7.95 -6.25
N ARG A 113 -20.53 -7.52 -6.71
CA ARG A 113 -21.46 -8.38 -7.47
C ARG A 113 -20.93 -8.73 -8.86
N GLU A 114 -20.30 -7.77 -9.56
CA GLU A 114 -19.82 -7.96 -10.92
C GLU A 114 -18.58 -8.85 -10.99
N TYR A 115 -17.60 -8.60 -10.11
CA TYR A 115 -16.31 -9.31 -10.12
C TYR A 115 -16.22 -10.44 -9.08
N GLY A 116 -17.20 -10.58 -8.19
CA GLY A 116 -17.19 -11.60 -7.13
C GLY A 116 -16.10 -11.36 -6.07
N LEU A 117 -15.64 -10.11 -5.90
CA LEU A 117 -14.70 -9.73 -4.86
C LEU A 117 -15.42 -9.48 -3.54
N GLN A 118 -14.83 -9.94 -2.44
CA GLN A 118 -15.36 -9.67 -1.10
C GLN A 118 -15.06 -8.25 -0.65
N VAL A 119 -15.94 -7.68 0.19
CA VAL A 119 -15.77 -6.32 0.72
C VAL A 119 -15.29 -6.38 2.17
N VAL A 120 -14.34 -5.51 2.51
CA VAL A 120 -13.87 -5.23 3.87
C VAL A 120 -14.14 -3.77 4.22
N ALA A 121 -14.45 -3.51 5.49
CA ALA A 121 -14.53 -2.14 5.99
C ALA A 121 -13.13 -1.57 6.25
N SER A 122 -12.94 -0.29 5.95
CA SER A 122 -11.69 0.43 6.21
C SER A 122 -11.99 1.85 6.68
N SER A 123 -11.21 2.38 7.60
CA SER A 123 -11.22 3.83 7.88
C SER A 123 -10.48 4.62 6.79
N ARG A 124 -9.69 3.97 5.92
CA ARG A 124 -8.80 4.61 4.94
C ARG A 124 -8.06 5.78 5.57
N PRO A 125 -7.29 5.55 6.66
CA PRO A 125 -6.80 6.61 7.51
C PRO A 125 -5.68 7.41 6.82
N LEU A 126 -5.71 8.73 7.02
CA LEU A 126 -4.65 9.66 6.67
C LEU A 126 -3.85 10.09 7.92
N PHE A 127 -4.42 9.92 9.09
CA PHE A 127 -3.83 10.25 10.38
C PHE A 127 -4.34 9.29 11.46
N HIS A 128 -3.58 9.16 12.53
CA HIS A 128 -3.91 8.20 13.59
C HIS A 128 -5.00 8.70 14.56
N ALA A 129 -5.19 10.01 14.69
CA ALA A 129 -6.21 10.63 15.55
C ALA A 129 -6.79 11.87 14.88
N GLN A 130 -8.04 12.21 15.18
CA GLN A 130 -8.78 13.31 14.53
C GLN A 130 -8.08 14.67 14.73
N GLU A 131 -7.44 14.89 15.87
CA GLU A 131 -6.70 16.11 16.23
C GLU A 131 -5.47 16.34 15.32
N ARG A 132 -5.04 15.31 14.59
CA ARG A 132 -3.90 15.39 13.65
C ARG A 132 -4.29 15.88 12.25
N LYS A 133 -5.58 16.07 11.99
CA LYS A 133 -6.03 16.63 10.71
C LYS A 133 -5.31 17.94 10.33
N PRO A 134 -5.17 18.97 11.20
CA PRO A 134 -4.47 20.20 10.83
C PRO A 134 -3.01 19.94 10.37
N LEU A 135 -2.31 19.00 10.99
CA LEU A 135 -0.96 18.60 10.56
C LEU A 135 -0.99 17.95 9.18
N ALA A 136 -1.94 17.05 8.93
CA ALA A 136 -2.09 16.42 7.62
C ALA A 136 -2.39 17.46 6.52
N ASP A 137 -3.21 18.46 6.80
CA ASP A 137 -3.52 19.55 5.88
C ASP A 137 -2.26 20.37 5.53
N VAL A 138 -1.42 20.68 6.53
CA VAL A 138 -0.14 21.38 6.33
C VAL A 138 0.81 20.54 5.48
N LEU A 139 0.96 19.24 5.79
CA LEU A 139 1.81 18.33 5.01
C LEU A 139 1.31 18.20 3.56
N TYR A 140 0.00 18.16 3.36
CA TYR A 140 -0.59 18.20 2.02
C TYR A 140 -0.19 19.48 1.28
N CYS A 141 -0.31 20.65 1.92
CA CYS A 141 0.04 21.93 1.32
C CYS A 141 1.54 22.02 0.97
N ILE A 142 2.42 21.52 1.85
CA ILE A 142 3.87 21.45 1.58
C ILE A 142 4.14 20.58 0.35
N ARG A 143 3.57 19.37 0.30
CA ARG A 143 3.72 18.46 -0.84
C ARG A 143 3.25 19.06 -2.16
N ARG A 144 2.20 19.88 -2.11
CA ARG A 144 1.59 20.50 -3.30
C ARG A 144 2.13 21.89 -3.62
N GLY A 145 3.06 22.43 -2.83
CA GLY A 145 3.58 23.79 -3.02
C GLY A 145 2.49 24.85 -2.93
N THR A 146 1.48 24.67 -2.05
CA THR A 146 0.33 25.56 -1.87
C THR A 146 0.18 26.01 -0.41
N THR A 147 -0.79 26.88 -0.12
CA THR A 147 -1.13 27.31 1.24
C THR A 147 -2.50 26.78 1.66
N LEU A 148 -2.81 26.79 2.96
CA LEU A 148 -4.09 26.32 3.48
C LEU A 148 -5.27 27.11 2.86
N GLU A 149 -5.12 28.42 2.69
CA GLU A 149 -6.14 29.28 2.11
C GLU A 149 -6.41 28.96 0.62
N ARG A 150 -5.37 28.52 -0.10
CA ARG A 150 -5.48 28.20 -1.53
C ARG A 150 -5.88 26.74 -1.80
N ALA A 151 -5.63 25.86 -0.84
CA ALA A 151 -5.93 24.44 -1.00
C ALA A 151 -7.44 24.15 -1.11
N GLY A 152 -8.28 24.93 -0.42
CA GLY A 152 -9.74 24.87 -0.56
C GLY A 152 -10.30 23.45 -0.44
N THR A 153 -11.08 23.04 -1.43
CA THR A 153 -11.73 21.72 -1.49
C THR A 153 -10.77 20.54 -1.76
N ALA A 154 -9.48 20.80 -1.96
CA ALA A 154 -8.47 19.73 -2.07
C ALA A 154 -8.15 19.12 -0.70
N LEU A 155 -8.39 19.83 0.38
CA LEU A 155 -8.27 19.31 1.75
C LEU A 155 -9.48 18.42 2.09
N SER A 156 -9.27 17.46 3.01
CA SER A 156 -10.39 16.70 3.57
C SER A 156 -11.36 17.63 4.30
N PRO A 157 -12.70 17.52 4.07
CA PRO A 157 -13.67 18.43 4.68
C PRO A 157 -13.82 18.25 6.19
N ASN A 158 -13.39 17.10 6.72
CA ASN A 158 -13.50 16.74 8.13
C ASN A 158 -12.35 15.83 8.57
N ALA A 159 -12.36 15.38 9.82
CA ALA A 159 -11.36 14.51 10.43
C ALA A 159 -11.75 13.03 10.46
N GLU A 160 -12.71 12.60 9.63
CA GLU A 160 -13.20 11.20 9.64
C GLU A 160 -12.19 10.18 9.09
N ALA A 161 -11.15 10.64 8.37
CA ALA A 161 -10.06 9.80 7.89
C ALA A 161 -9.00 9.50 8.99
N ALA A 162 -9.46 9.28 10.22
CA ALA A 162 -8.64 8.83 11.35
C ALA A 162 -8.76 7.30 11.52
N LEU A 163 -7.79 6.71 12.23
CA LEU A 163 -7.94 5.33 12.71
C LEU A 163 -9.16 5.25 13.64
N GLY A 164 -10.01 4.28 13.39
CA GLY A 164 -11.18 3.99 14.24
C GLY A 164 -10.95 2.74 15.07
N SER A 165 -11.51 2.71 16.28
CA SER A 165 -11.65 1.48 17.05
C SER A 165 -12.67 0.53 16.40
N GLU A 166 -12.62 -0.76 16.74
CA GLU A 166 -13.60 -1.74 16.27
C GLU A 166 -15.05 -1.28 16.52
N ALA A 167 -15.33 -0.80 17.74
CA ALA A 167 -16.65 -0.30 18.11
C ALA A 167 -17.11 0.90 17.27
N GLU A 168 -16.19 1.78 16.86
CA GLU A 168 -16.48 2.87 15.93
C GLU A 168 -16.76 2.35 14.53
N MET A 169 -15.96 1.39 14.06
CA MET A 169 -16.15 0.78 12.75
C MET A 169 -17.48 0.03 12.67
N LEU A 170 -17.88 -0.74 13.69
CA LEU A 170 -19.18 -1.39 13.78
C LEU A 170 -20.35 -0.39 13.76
N ARG A 171 -20.22 0.74 14.45
CA ARG A 171 -21.23 1.82 14.37
C ARG A 171 -21.27 2.47 12.98
N ARG A 172 -20.10 2.68 12.35
CA ARG A 172 -19.97 3.32 11.04
C ARG A 172 -20.54 2.45 9.91
N PHE A 173 -20.42 1.14 10.06
CA PHE A 173 -20.89 0.12 9.12
C PHE A 173 -22.00 -0.75 9.73
N ALA A 174 -22.92 -0.14 10.53
CA ALA A 174 -24.00 -0.88 11.17
C ALA A 174 -24.95 -1.60 10.20
N ASP A 175 -25.00 -1.19 8.96
CA ASP A 175 -25.70 -1.81 7.84
C ASP A 175 -24.90 -2.92 7.13
N HIS A 176 -23.58 -3.04 7.40
CA HIS A 176 -22.68 -4.04 6.85
C HIS A 176 -21.65 -4.52 7.89
N PRO A 177 -22.10 -5.06 9.05
CA PRO A 177 -21.20 -5.49 10.12
C PRO A 177 -20.24 -6.59 9.65
N GLU A 178 -20.65 -7.43 8.70
CA GLU A 178 -19.85 -8.49 8.10
C GLU A 178 -18.59 -7.96 7.36
N TRP A 179 -18.57 -6.71 6.94
CA TRP A 179 -17.38 -6.11 6.32
C TRP A 179 -16.32 -5.75 7.37
N VAL A 180 -16.77 -5.42 8.59
CA VAL A 180 -15.85 -5.15 9.72
C VAL A 180 -15.28 -6.46 10.25
N GLU A 181 -16.12 -7.48 10.44
CA GLU A 181 -15.69 -8.83 10.85
C GLU A 181 -14.65 -9.39 9.88
N ARG A 182 -14.92 -9.32 8.58
CA ARG A 182 -13.99 -9.78 7.54
C ARG A 182 -12.68 -8.99 7.53
N ALA A 183 -12.69 -7.69 7.83
CA ALA A 183 -11.45 -6.93 7.99
C ALA A 183 -10.61 -7.45 9.16
N GLY A 184 -11.24 -7.88 10.25
CA GLY A 184 -10.59 -8.58 11.37
C GLY A 184 -9.97 -9.91 10.95
N GLU A 185 -10.73 -10.76 10.25
CA GLU A 185 -10.25 -12.05 9.72
C GLU A 185 -9.03 -11.88 8.81
N VAL A 186 -9.05 -10.88 7.91
CA VAL A 186 -7.89 -10.55 7.08
C VAL A 186 -6.70 -10.17 7.95
N GLY A 187 -6.90 -9.33 8.97
CA GLY A 187 -5.84 -8.92 9.89
C GLY A 187 -5.22 -10.09 10.66
N GLU A 188 -6.04 -11.02 11.14
CA GLU A 188 -5.58 -12.24 11.84
C GLU A 188 -4.78 -13.18 10.93
N GLY A 189 -5.10 -13.20 9.63
CA GLY A 189 -4.37 -13.97 8.62
C GLY A 189 -2.96 -13.43 8.32
N LEU A 190 -2.66 -12.16 8.68
CA LEU A 190 -1.36 -11.53 8.43
C LEU A 190 -0.36 -11.88 9.53
N SER A 191 0.24 -13.07 9.49
CA SER A 191 1.12 -13.59 10.54
C SER A 191 2.60 -13.22 10.37
N PHE A 192 3.02 -12.67 9.23
CA PHE A 192 4.41 -12.34 8.95
C PHE A 192 4.92 -11.18 9.81
N SER A 193 6.11 -11.36 10.37
CA SER A 193 6.84 -10.31 11.09
C SER A 193 8.21 -10.04 10.46
N LEU A 194 8.62 -8.77 10.42
CA LEU A 194 9.97 -8.39 9.97
C LEU A 194 11.07 -9.02 10.84
N SER A 195 10.77 -9.39 12.09
CA SER A 195 11.71 -10.11 12.98
C SER A 195 12.09 -11.51 12.50
N GLU A 196 11.31 -12.09 11.55
CA GLU A 196 11.63 -13.36 10.90
C GLU A 196 12.75 -13.23 9.86
N LEU A 197 13.07 -11.99 9.44
CA LEU A 197 14.15 -11.73 8.52
C LEU A 197 15.48 -11.84 9.27
N LYS A 198 16.29 -12.78 8.83
CA LYS A 198 17.69 -12.86 9.28
C LYS A 198 18.55 -12.14 8.26
N ASP A 199 19.24 -11.11 8.70
CA ASP A 199 20.21 -10.41 7.86
C ASP A 199 21.34 -11.39 7.53
N GLN A 200 21.43 -11.76 6.27
CA GLN A 200 22.59 -12.43 5.72
C GLN A 200 23.39 -11.40 4.95
N PHE A 201 24.55 -11.02 5.49
CA PHE A 201 25.45 -10.14 4.76
C PHE A 201 25.88 -10.83 3.45
N PRO A 202 25.69 -10.20 2.29
CA PRO A 202 26.08 -10.82 1.03
C PRO A 202 27.61 -10.91 1.00
N CYS A 203 28.12 -12.11 1.24
CA CYS A 203 29.55 -12.39 1.15
C CYS A 203 29.74 -13.44 0.05
N THR A 204 30.53 -13.10 -0.98
CA THR A 204 30.91 -14.07 -2.01
C THR A 204 32.02 -14.93 -1.41
N LEU A 205 31.71 -16.19 -1.08
CA LEU A 205 32.66 -17.16 -0.53
C LEU A 205 33.10 -18.14 -1.63
N GLU A 206 34.34 -18.58 -1.56
CA GLU A 206 34.80 -19.71 -2.38
C GLU A 206 34.20 -21.03 -1.83
N PRO A 207 34.09 -22.09 -2.66
CA PRO A 207 33.58 -23.37 -2.19
C PRO A 207 34.35 -23.90 -0.99
N GLY A 208 33.67 -24.02 0.17
CA GLY A 208 34.26 -24.51 1.42
C GLY A 208 34.95 -23.44 2.28
N GLU A 209 34.98 -22.18 1.85
CA GLU A 209 35.53 -21.05 2.61
C GLU A 209 34.49 -20.49 3.57
N SER A 210 34.88 -20.25 4.84
CA SER A 210 34.03 -19.49 5.76
C SER A 210 34.27 -17.96 5.61
N ALA A 211 33.31 -17.15 6.10
CA ALA A 211 33.46 -15.67 6.09
C ALA A 211 34.69 -15.22 6.87
N ASP A 212 35.03 -15.88 7.96
CA ASP A 212 36.22 -15.60 8.79
C ASP A 212 37.51 -15.94 8.04
N ASP A 213 37.56 -17.07 7.33
CA ASP A 213 38.72 -17.45 6.52
C ASP A 213 38.98 -16.43 5.41
N LYS A 214 37.90 -16.03 4.73
CA LYS A 214 38.01 -14.98 3.70
C LYS A 214 38.51 -13.65 4.27
N LEU A 215 37.94 -13.22 5.40
CA LEU A 215 38.36 -11.99 6.05
C LEU A 215 39.84 -12.04 6.41
N ARG A 216 40.30 -13.17 7.02
CA ARG A 216 41.72 -13.38 7.38
C ARG A 216 42.61 -13.32 6.14
N ARG A 217 42.28 -14.06 5.10
CA ARG A 217 43.03 -14.10 3.85
C ARG A 217 43.15 -12.71 3.21
N LEU A 218 42.05 -11.96 3.10
CA LEU A 218 42.05 -10.62 2.53
C LEU A 218 42.83 -9.62 3.42
N THR A 219 42.80 -9.76 4.74
CA THR A 219 43.55 -8.94 5.66
C THR A 219 45.06 -9.20 5.53
N GLU A 220 45.48 -10.47 5.49
CA GLU A 220 46.89 -10.86 5.29
C GLU A 220 47.44 -10.38 3.92
N GLN A 221 46.65 -10.54 2.86
CA GLN A 221 46.96 -10.02 1.56
C GLN A 221 47.16 -8.49 1.55
N GLY A 222 46.18 -7.77 2.14
CA GLY A 222 46.28 -6.30 2.25
C GLY A 222 47.47 -5.81 3.09
N LEU A 223 47.83 -6.56 4.16
CA LEU A 223 49.02 -6.26 4.95
C LEU A 223 50.30 -6.37 4.09
N LEU A 224 50.42 -7.44 3.30
CA LEU A 224 51.56 -7.61 2.40
C LEU A 224 51.64 -6.53 1.33
N GLU A 225 50.48 -6.16 0.74
CA GLU A 225 50.44 -5.12 -0.32
C GLU A 225 50.73 -3.71 0.21
N HIS A 226 50.34 -3.38 1.44
CA HIS A 226 50.47 -2.00 1.96
C HIS A 226 51.63 -1.78 2.94
N PHE A 227 52.18 -2.84 3.54
CA PHE A 227 53.19 -2.70 4.59
C PHE A 227 54.52 -3.43 4.32
N THR A 228 54.63 -4.17 3.21
CA THR A 228 55.93 -4.65 2.71
C THR A 228 56.47 -3.68 1.66
N ALA A 229 57.03 -2.57 2.12
CA ALA A 229 57.88 -1.68 1.35
C ALA A 229 59.31 -1.75 1.94
#